data_df37fe86d67b3dfe4362ddc9114aa166
#
_entry.id   df37fe86d67b3dfe4362ddc9114aa166
#
_cell.length_a   1.000
_cell.length_b   1.000
_cell.length_c   1.000
_cell.angle_alpha   90.00
_cell.angle_beta   90.00
_cell.angle_gamma   90.00
#
_symmetry.space_group_name_H-M   'P 1'
#
loop_
_entity.id
_entity.type
_entity.pdbx_description
1 polymer ?
#
loop_
_entity_poly.entity_id
_entity_poly.type
_entity_poly.pdbx_seq_one_letter_code
_entity_poly.pdbx_strand_id
1 'polypeptide(L)'
;FKDLRKDPKWSFVKLNPNNQFAEEVAEKKPISELATVGIYFFKSGIDFIEASLEMIKNDDRVNNEFYTCPVYNYLIKKNKKIGIYEIDINEMHGIGTPDDLLKYNDLMDFPKSRDQPT
;
A
#
# COMPACT_ATOMS: atom_id res chain seq x y z
N PHE A 1 8.38 -1.88 -1.23
CA PHE A 1 9.34 -2.22 -2.30
C PHE A 1 9.49 -1.07 -3.30
N LYS A 2 10.58 -1.09 -4.03
CA LYS A 2 10.78 -0.10 -5.11
C LYS A 2 10.08 -0.55 -6.39
N ASP A 3 9.12 0.25 -6.83
CA ASP A 3 8.47 0.09 -8.13
C ASP A 3 8.95 1.21 -9.07
N LEU A 4 9.94 0.89 -9.91
CA LEU A 4 10.50 1.85 -10.87
C LEU A 4 9.51 2.20 -11.99
N ARG A 5 8.51 1.36 -12.22
CA ARG A 5 7.44 1.61 -13.19
C ARG A 5 6.42 2.60 -12.68
N LYS A 6 6.36 2.82 -11.37
CA LYS A 6 5.40 3.69 -10.70
C LYS A 6 3.95 3.38 -11.12
N ASP A 7 3.60 2.09 -11.08
CA ASP A 7 2.26 1.64 -11.46
C ASP A 7 1.22 2.18 -10.49
N PRO A 8 0.24 2.97 -10.96
CA PRO A 8 -0.76 3.61 -10.10
C PRO A 8 -1.72 2.64 -9.40
N LYS A 9 -1.59 1.34 -9.63
CA LYS A 9 -2.37 0.34 -8.87
C LYS A 9 -1.97 0.25 -7.40
N TRP A 10 -0.76 0.69 -7.05
CA TRP A 10 -0.21 0.61 -5.69
C TRP A 10 -0.53 1.85 -4.85
N SER A 11 -0.35 1.72 -3.54
CA SER A 11 -0.15 2.87 -2.66
C SER A 11 1.33 3.20 -2.59
N PHE A 12 1.66 4.46 -2.33
CA PHE A 12 3.04 4.93 -2.33
C PHE A 12 3.37 5.71 -1.07
N VAL A 13 4.64 5.67 -0.66
CA VAL A 13 5.17 6.39 0.49
C VAL A 13 6.29 7.32 0.05
N LYS A 14 6.19 8.60 0.39
CA LYS A 14 7.27 9.56 0.23
C LYS A 14 7.96 9.79 1.56
N LEU A 15 9.28 9.58 1.60
CA LEU A 15 10.10 9.77 2.80
C LEU A 15 10.65 11.19 2.87
N ASN A 16 10.72 11.72 4.08
CA ASN A 16 11.47 12.92 4.34
C ASN A 16 12.98 12.61 4.20
N PRO A 17 13.74 13.32 3.37
CA PRO A 17 15.14 13.02 3.12
C PRO A 17 16.05 13.22 4.34
N ASN A 18 15.63 14.01 5.33
CA ASN A 18 16.45 14.31 6.50
C ASN A 18 16.36 13.23 7.59
N ASN A 19 15.16 12.64 7.80
CA ASN A 19 14.93 11.71 8.90
C ASN A 19 14.46 10.30 8.45
N GLN A 20 14.16 10.13 7.15
CA GLN A 20 13.69 8.87 6.57
C GLN A 20 12.34 8.37 7.10
N PHE A 21 11.58 9.22 7.79
CA PHE A 21 10.18 8.94 8.09
C PHE A 21 9.28 9.38 6.94
N ALA A 22 8.09 8.76 6.87
CA ALA A 22 7.09 9.14 5.88
C ALA A 22 6.63 10.59 6.10
N GLU A 23 6.67 11.39 5.06
CA GLU A 23 6.09 12.74 5.07
C GLU A 23 4.73 12.81 4.36
N GLU A 24 4.47 11.84 3.49
CA GLU A 24 3.20 11.71 2.76
C GLU A 24 3.02 10.27 2.28
N VAL A 25 1.78 9.81 2.28
CA VAL A 25 1.36 8.58 1.59
C VAL A 25 0.23 8.89 0.63
N ALA A 26 0.10 8.12 -0.43
CA ALA A 26 -0.99 8.27 -1.39
C ALA A 26 -1.45 6.93 -1.94
N GLU A 27 -2.75 6.78 -2.08
CA GLU A 27 -3.38 5.63 -2.71
C GLU A 27 -3.50 5.88 -4.21
N LYS A 28 -3.02 4.94 -5.02
CA LYS A 28 -3.13 4.97 -6.49
C LYS A 28 -2.56 6.23 -7.15
N LYS A 29 -1.64 6.90 -6.48
CA LYS A 29 -0.94 8.08 -6.97
C LYS A 29 0.56 7.94 -6.71
N PRO A 30 1.38 7.76 -7.76
CA PRO A 30 2.82 7.53 -7.60
C PRO A 30 3.57 8.82 -7.23
N ILE A 31 3.64 9.10 -5.94
CA ILE A 31 4.36 10.24 -5.37
C ILE A 31 5.85 9.94 -5.10
N SER A 32 6.25 8.68 -5.26
CA SER A 32 7.60 8.19 -5.08
C SER A 32 7.79 6.86 -5.82
N GLU A 33 8.95 6.24 -5.69
CA GLU A 33 9.21 4.87 -6.15
C GLU A 33 8.87 3.80 -5.10
N LEU A 34 8.57 4.19 -3.86
CA LEU A 34 8.28 3.26 -2.77
C LEU A 34 6.80 2.89 -2.74
N ALA A 35 6.50 1.73 -3.29
CA ALA A 35 5.15 1.14 -3.26
C ALA A 35 4.95 0.29 -2.00
N THR A 36 3.74 0.29 -1.47
CA THR A 36 3.38 -0.54 -0.30
C THR A 36 2.92 -1.93 -0.74
N VAL A 37 3.07 -2.90 0.15
CA VAL A 37 2.62 -4.29 -0.07
C VAL A 37 1.22 -4.56 0.51
N GLY A 38 0.55 -3.53 1.03
CA GLY A 38 -0.78 -3.69 1.64
C GLY A 38 -0.74 -4.22 3.09
N ILE A 39 0.42 -4.24 3.72
CA ILE A 39 0.58 -4.58 5.13
C ILE A 39 0.86 -3.30 5.91
N TYR A 40 -0.04 -2.96 6.81
CA TYR A 40 -0.01 -1.70 7.56
C TYR A 40 -0.04 -1.97 9.06
N PHE A 41 0.92 -1.41 9.78
CA PHE A 41 1.01 -1.49 11.23
C PHE A 41 0.65 -0.15 11.87
N PHE A 42 -0.18 -0.20 12.90
CA PHE A 42 -0.51 0.95 13.75
C PHE A 42 -0.15 0.62 15.19
N LYS A 43 0.74 1.41 15.77
CA LYS A 43 1.19 1.21 17.15
C LYS A 43 0.05 1.32 18.16
N SER A 44 -0.93 2.18 17.89
CA SER A 44 -2.08 2.46 18.76
C SER A 44 -3.37 2.28 17.96
N GLY A 45 -4.26 1.41 18.46
CA GLY A 45 -5.59 1.23 17.88
C GLY A 45 -6.45 2.49 17.98
N ILE A 46 -6.29 3.26 19.05
CA ILE A 46 -7.01 4.53 19.24
C ILE A 46 -6.59 5.54 18.17
N ASP A 47 -5.29 5.67 17.92
CA ASP A 47 -4.77 6.57 16.88
C ASP A 47 -5.32 6.18 15.50
N PHE A 48 -5.38 4.89 15.19
CA PHE A 48 -5.99 4.39 13.96
C PHE A 48 -7.46 4.76 13.84
N ILE A 49 -8.23 4.56 14.91
CA ILE A 49 -9.67 4.85 14.92
C ILE A 49 -9.90 6.35 14.73
N GLU A 50 -9.23 7.19 15.49
CA GLU A 50 -9.38 8.65 15.40
C GLU A 50 -8.99 9.18 14.01
N ALA A 51 -7.87 8.74 13.47
CA ALA A 51 -7.42 9.12 12.12
C ALA A 51 -8.39 8.65 11.04
N SER A 52 -8.91 7.42 11.17
CA SER A 52 -9.88 6.87 10.22
C SER A 52 -11.21 7.63 10.24
N LEU A 53 -11.71 7.99 11.43
CA LEU A 53 -12.92 8.79 11.56
C LEU A 53 -12.75 10.18 10.97
N GLU A 54 -11.59 10.79 11.12
CA GLU A 54 -11.27 12.08 10.51
C GLU A 54 -11.25 11.98 8.99
N MET A 55 -10.64 10.94 8.44
CA MET A 55 -10.64 10.66 7.00
C MET A 55 -12.08 10.51 6.46
N ILE A 56 -12.93 9.77 7.16
CA ILE A 56 -14.33 9.58 6.78
C ILE A 56 -15.11 10.89 6.87
N LYS A 57 -14.91 11.66 7.94
CA LYS A 57 -15.54 12.97 8.13
C LYS A 57 -15.20 13.95 7.00
N ASN A 58 -13.96 13.91 6.51
CA ASN A 58 -13.50 14.76 5.41
C ASN A 58 -13.89 14.20 4.04
N ASP A 59 -14.56 13.06 3.99
CA ASP A 59 -14.90 12.35 2.74
C ASP A 59 -13.68 12.13 1.83
N ASP A 60 -12.54 11.83 2.44
CA ASP A 60 -11.25 11.66 1.77
C ASP A 60 -11.17 10.27 1.14
N ARG A 61 -11.69 10.18 -0.08
CA ARG A 61 -11.82 8.95 -0.85
C ARG A 61 -10.88 8.95 -2.06
N VAL A 62 -10.52 7.76 -2.50
CA VAL A 62 -9.85 7.53 -3.77
C VAL A 62 -10.73 6.57 -4.59
N ASN A 63 -11.05 6.93 -5.83
CA ASN A 63 -11.99 6.16 -6.66
C ASN A 63 -13.30 5.81 -5.93
N ASN A 64 -13.82 6.78 -5.19
CA ASN A 64 -15.07 6.65 -4.40
C ASN A 64 -15.00 5.63 -3.25
N GLU A 65 -13.81 5.25 -2.81
CA GLU A 65 -13.58 4.30 -1.72
C GLU A 65 -12.66 4.88 -0.64
N PHE A 66 -12.83 4.42 0.59
CA PHE A 66 -11.88 4.66 1.67
C PHE A 66 -10.82 3.56 1.69
N TYR A 67 -9.56 3.95 1.74
CA TYR A 67 -8.42 3.04 1.81
C TYR A 67 -7.65 3.19 3.12
N THR A 68 -6.96 2.14 3.52
CA THR A 68 -6.18 2.13 4.78
C THR A 68 -4.94 3.00 4.69
N CYS A 69 -4.21 2.97 3.57
CA CYS A 69 -2.94 3.70 3.47
C CYS A 69 -3.08 5.20 3.75
N PRO A 70 -4.05 5.93 3.18
CA PRO A 70 -4.19 7.37 3.43
C PRO A 70 -4.45 7.75 4.89
N VAL A 71 -4.86 6.82 5.75
CA VAL A 71 -5.02 7.06 7.19
C VAL A 71 -3.74 7.59 7.81
N TYR A 72 -2.57 7.13 7.36
CA TYR A 72 -1.28 7.59 7.84
C TYR A 72 -1.06 9.09 7.65
N ASN A 73 -1.64 9.72 6.63
CA ASN A 73 -1.53 11.17 6.43
C ASN A 73 -2.08 11.97 7.61
N TYR A 74 -3.14 11.47 8.23
CA TYR A 74 -3.75 12.09 9.42
C TYR A 74 -2.86 11.95 10.66
N LEU A 75 -2.12 10.85 10.78
CA LEU A 75 -1.13 10.65 11.83
C LEU A 75 0.11 11.52 11.60
N ILE A 76 0.56 11.65 10.36
CA ILE A 76 1.68 12.52 9.99
C ILE A 76 1.37 13.98 10.32
N LYS A 77 0.17 14.46 10.06
CA LYS A 77 -0.28 15.82 10.45
C LYS A 77 -0.23 16.06 11.96
N LYS A 78 -0.35 15.01 12.76
CA LYS A 78 -0.25 15.06 14.22
C LYS A 78 1.19 14.83 14.72
N ASN A 79 2.18 14.94 13.84
CA ASN A 79 3.60 14.73 14.13
C ASN A 79 3.93 13.31 14.64
N LYS A 80 3.11 12.32 14.31
CA LYS A 80 3.44 10.92 14.56
C LYS A 80 4.52 10.46 13.57
N LYS A 81 5.42 9.63 14.05
CA LYS A 81 6.51 9.09 13.24
C LYS A 81 6.06 7.80 12.58
N ILE A 82 6.00 7.81 11.25
CA ILE A 82 5.66 6.66 10.44
C ILE A 82 6.90 6.18 9.70
N GLY A 83 7.38 5.00 10.09
CA GLY A 83 8.52 4.37 9.46
C GLY A 83 8.11 3.37 8.38
N ILE A 84 9.08 2.91 7.61
CA ILE A 84 8.89 1.84 6.65
C ILE A 84 9.88 0.70 6.92
N TYR A 85 9.49 -0.49 6.48
CA TYR A 85 10.38 -1.62 6.30
C TYR A 85 10.40 -1.96 4.81
N GLU A 86 11.54 -1.78 4.16
CA GLU A 86 11.68 -2.03 2.73
C GLU A 86 12.01 -3.49 2.47
N ILE A 87 11.29 -4.10 1.53
CA ILE A 87 11.59 -5.44 1.01
C ILE A 87 12.04 -5.33 -0.44
N ASP A 88 12.77 -6.35 -0.90
CA ASP A 88 13.13 -6.47 -2.32
C ASP A 88 11.88 -6.73 -3.17
N ILE A 89 11.86 -6.18 -4.38
CA ILE A 89 10.75 -6.39 -5.31
C ILE A 89 10.50 -7.88 -5.60
N ASN A 90 11.53 -8.72 -5.56
CA ASN A 90 11.43 -10.16 -5.79
C ASN A 90 10.74 -10.89 -4.63
N GLU A 91 10.61 -10.27 -3.46
CA GLU A 91 9.87 -10.80 -2.31
C GLU A 91 8.38 -10.41 -2.37
N MET A 92 8.00 -9.49 -3.27
CA MET A 92 6.62 -9.06 -3.43
C MET A 92 5.93 -9.84 -4.55
N HIS A 93 4.87 -10.56 -4.20
CA HIS A 93 4.04 -11.30 -5.15
C HIS A 93 2.60 -10.82 -5.04
N GLY A 94 2.18 -9.94 -5.97
CA GLY A 94 0.79 -9.49 -6.06
C GLY A 94 -0.10 -10.61 -6.61
N ILE A 95 -1.21 -10.85 -5.94
CA ILE A 95 -2.23 -11.83 -6.35
C ILE A 95 -3.64 -11.20 -6.34
N GLY A 96 -3.70 -9.87 -6.43
CA GLY A 96 -4.95 -9.11 -6.30
C GLY A 96 -5.84 -9.11 -7.54
N THR A 97 -5.33 -9.54 -8.69
CA THR A 97 -6.09 -9.69 -9.93
C THR A 97 -5.96 -11.12 -10.47
N PRO A 98 -6.90 -11.58 -11.32
CA PRO A 98 -6.77 -12.90 -11.97
C PRO A 98 -5.46 -13.06 -12.73
N ASP A 99 -5.01 -12.05 -13.44
CA ASP A 99 -3.75 -12.08 -14.18
C ASP A 99 -2.53 -12.17 -13.26
N ASP A 100 -2.55 -11.46 -12.13
CA ASP A 100 -1.48 -11.54 -11.12
C ASP A 100 -1.41 -12.95 -10.54
N LEU A 101 -2.55 -13.56 -10.23
CA LEU A 101 -2.62 -14.92 -9.72
C LEU A 101 -2.08 -15.93 -10.72
N LEU A 102 -2.43 -15.80 -12.01
CA LEU A 102 -1.92 -16.68 -13.06
C LEU A 102 -0.39 -16.57 -13.17
N LYS A 103 0.15 -15.37 -13.16
CA LYS A 103 1.60 -15.13 -13.17
C LYS A 103 2.30 -15.75 -11.96
N TYR A 104 1.70 -15.63 -10.78
CA TYR A 104 2.24 -16.23 -9.57
C TYR A 104 2.24 -17.76 -9.64
N ASN A 105 1.15 -18.36 -10.12
CA ASN A 105 1.04 -19.81 -10.30
C ASN A 105 2.07 -20.33 -11.30
N ASP A 106 2.29 -19.61 -12.41
CA ASP A 106 3.31 -19.98 -13.40
C ASP A 106 4.72 -19.89 -12.82
N LEU A 107 5.00 -18.84 -12.01
CA LEU A 107 6.29 -18.65 -11.34
C LEU A 107 6.58 -19.77 -10.33
N MET A 108 5.57 -20.23 -9.61
CA MET A 108 5.70 -21.28 -8.57
C MET A 108 5.54 -22.71 -9.12
N ASP A 109 5.30 -22.85 -10.42
CA ASP A 109 5.10 -24.14 -11.09
C ASP A 109 3.98 -25.00 -10.45
N PHE A 110 2.93 -24.31 -9.97
CA PHE A 110 1.76 -25.01 -9.46
C PHE A 110 0.99 -25.69 -10.58
N PRO A 111 0.55 -26.96 -10.39
CA PRO A 111 -0.26 -27.64 -11.40
C PRO A 111 -1.55 -26.87 -11.62
N LYS A 112 -1.83 -26.53 -12.89
CA LYS A 112 -3.10 -25.90 -13.28
C LYS A 112 -4.22 -26.87 -12.92
N SER A 113 -5.22 -26.42 -12.18
CA SER A 113 -6.40 -27.24 -11.89
C SER A 113 -7.05 -27.62 -13.21
N ARG A 114 -7.39 -28.91 -13.38
CA ARG A 114 -8.01 -29.44 -14.60
C ARG A 114 -9.42 -28.88 -14.84
N ASP A 115 -9.96 -28.12 -13.90
CA ASP A 115 -11.33 -27.63 -13.90
C ASP A 115 -11.49 -26.15 -14.26
N GLN A 116 -10.46 -25.51 -14.78
CA GLN A 116 -10.62 -24.15 -15.33
C GLN A 116 -11.13 -24.26 -16.76
N PRO A 117 -12.30 -23.66 -17.08
CA PRO A 117 -12.75 -23.58 -18.46
C PRO A 117 -11.71 -22.85 -19.31
N THR A 118 -11.33 -23.48 -20.37
CA THR A 118 -10.42 -22.91 -21.39
C THR A 118 -11.07 -21.70 -22.07
#